data_79ef8e0cf7a651a7e0274a65fc96222a
#
_entry.id   79ef8e0cf7a651a7e0274a65fc96222a
#
_cell.length_a   1.000
_cell.length_b   1.000
_cell.length_c   1.000
_cell.angle_alpha   90.00
_cell.angle_beta   90.00
_cell.angle_gamma   90.00
#
_symmetry.space_group_name_H-M   'P 1'
#
loop_
_entity.id
_entity.type
_entity.pdbx_description
1 polymer ?
#
loop_
_entity_poly.entity_id
_entity_poly.type
_entity_poly.pdbx_seq_one_letter_code
_entity_poly.pdbx_strand_id
1 'polypeptide(L)'
;MGGVLLVCGLLCLSVNRGVAADRPNVLMILVDDLKPALGCYGDQAAKTPHLDRFAARALRFELAYCNQAVCAPSRFSLLLGAHSTRTGLYHLGSQLRTLHPTAVTLPQYFAKHGYRTESLGKVFHVGHGNVGDPESFSVPHFSERVIEYLDVASTGGQLTREEALFTNQRLGETGQLPRGAAFESPDAADDDYADGRVAKETILRLQAARERREVSGVPFFMVAGFVRPHLPFSAPKAYWDRHDPRQLPQPERDQFPEGAPDVAVKRGGEIVNYAPVPVSGVIDDELQRQLIHGYYASTSYVDAQIGRVLEELERLQLDRNTIVVIWGDHGFHLGDLGIWTKHTNYEQANRIPLMIAAPGVTRENTVTRQLAESVDIYPTLAELAGLPIPEVPQGLDGKSLVPVLRDPEQRVRDHAYHVFPKSVLGRAIRTERYRLVEWKRVGEPESAAVYELYDYATSPVETRNLASEQPELVEQLKQRLRAYPVLRRP
;
A
#
# COMPACT_ATOMS: atom_id res chain seq x y z
N MET A 1 54.72 60.40 -31.82
CA MET A 1 53.40 60.32 -31.19
C MET A 1 52.80 58.99 -31.58
N GLY A 2 52.99 57.97 -30.77
CA GLY A 2 52.47 56.63 -31.02
C GLY A 2 51.31 56.34 -30.08
N GLY A 3 50.13 56.10 -30.64
CA GLY A 3 48.97 55.72 -29.89
C GLY A 3 48.89 54.19 -29.73
N VAL A 4 48.83 53.72 -28.48
CA VAL A 4 48.65 52.33 -28.16
C VAL A 4 47.14 52.07 -28.02
N LEU A 5 46.57 51.23 -28.88
CA LEU A 5 45.20 50.73 -28.76
C LEU A 5 45.23 49.57 -27.82
N LEU A 6 44.56 49.75 -26.69
CA LEU A 6 44.26 48.65 -25.73
C LEU A 6 42.99 47.93 -26.21
N VAL A 7 43.12 46.68 -26.68
CA VAL A 7 41.97 45.78 -26.96
C VAL A 7 41.64 45.03 -25.70
N CYS A 8 40.55 45.44 -25.03
CA CYS A 8 39.93 44.64 -23.95
C CYS A 8 39.19 43.46 -24.55
N GLY A 9 39.78 42.28 -24.45
CA GLY A 9 39.11 41.02 -24.77
C GLY A 9 38.14 40.63 -23.62
N LEU A 10 36.83 40.73 -23.85
CA LEU A 10 35.83 40.09 -22.99
C LEU A 10 35.93 38.58 -23.17
N LEU A 11 36.51 37.89 -22.20
CA LEU A 11 36.34 36.44 -22.07
C LEU A 11 34.91 36.17 -21.60
N CYS A 12 34.00 35.78 -22.49
CA CYS A 12 32.75 35.11 -22.15
C CYS A 12 33.07 33.71 -21.58
N LEU A 13 33.14 33.59 -20.28
CA LEU A 13 33.08 32.29 -19.60
C LEU A 13 31.68 31.72 -19.86
N SER A 14 31.54 30.92 -20.91
CA SER A 14 30.40 30.01 -21.05
C SER A 14 30.49 28.99 -19.92
N VAL A 15 29.74 29.23 -18.84
CA VAL A 15 29.45 28.22 -17.84
C VAL A 15 28.68 27.11 -18.57
N ASN A 16 29.41 26.10 -18.99
CA ASN A 16 28.82 24.86 -19.43
C ASN A 16 28.04 24.32 -18.22
N ARG A 17 26.77 24.73 -18.07
CA ARG A 17 25.80 23.99 -17.28
C ARG A 17 25.67 22.64 -17.98
N GLY A 18 26.50 21.68 -17.55
CA GLY A 18 26.25 20.30 -17.89
C GLY A 18 24.76 20.09 -17.59
N VAL A 19 24.00 19.74 -18.63
CA VAL A 19 22.60 19.37 -18.51
C VAL A 19 22.61 18.15 -17.57
N ALA A 20 22.46 18.39 -16.26
CA ALA A 20 22.07 17.35 -15.35
C ALA A 20 20.83 16.77 -15.98
N ALA A 21 20.89 15.50 -16.41
CA ALA A 21 19.77 14.82 -17.01
C ALA A 21 18.52 15.20 -16.20
N ASP A 22 17.48 15.65 -16.86
CA ASP A 22 16.27 16.20 -16.20
C ASP A 22 15.60 15.06 -15.43
N ARG A 23 16.06 14.84 -14.19
CA ARG A 23 15.63 13.75 -13.33
C ARG A 23 14.11 13.81 -13.15
N PRO A 24 13.40 12.70 -13.33
CA PRO A 24 11.94 12.70 -13.16
C PRO A 24 11.57 13.01 -11.71
N ASN A 25 10.42 13.62 -11.52
CA ASN A 25 9.76 13.67 -10.22
C ASN A 25 9.19 12.31 -9.88
N VAL A 26 8.85 12.11 -8.62
CA VAL A 26 8.15 10.91 -8.15
C VAL A 26 6.92 11.31 -7.34
N LEU A 27 5.77 10.78 -7.71
CA LEU A 27 4.52 10.85 -6.95
C LEU A 27 4.11 9.43 -6.59
N MET A 28 4.10 9.12 -5.30
CA MET A 28 3.53 7.86 -4.78
C MET A 28 2.17 8.14 -4.17
N ILE A 29 1.18 7.36 -4.57
CA ILE A 29 -0.17 7.37 -4.01
C ILE A 29 -0.36 6.03 -3.29
N LEU A 30 -0.47 6.08 -1.97
CA LEU A 30 -0.63 4.92 -1.10
C LEU A 30 -2.07 4.89 -0.60
N VAL A 31 -2.72 3.73 -0.71
CA VAL A 31 -4.13 3.56 -0.34
C VAL A 31 -4.26 2.44 0.67
N ASP A 32 -4.95 2.71 1.79
CA ASP A 32 -5.07 1.78 2.91
C ASP A 32 -6.24 0.79 2.71
N ASP A 33 -6.02 -0.49 2.99
CA ASP A 33 -7.02 -1.57 2.85
C ASP A 33 -7.60 -1.73 1.41
N LEU A 34 -6.90 -1.27 0.37
CA LEU A 34 -7.40 -1.34 -0.99
C LEU A 34 -7.12 -2.71 -1.63
N LYS A 35 -8.15 -3.54 -1.76
CA LYS A 35 -8.08 -4.77 -2.58
C LYS A 35 -8.29 -4.44 -4.07
N PRO A 36 -7.99 -5.37 -5.02
CA PRO A 36 -8.23 -5.18 -6.45
C PRO A 36 -9.72 -5.18 -6.85
N ALA A 37 -10.60 -4.56 -6.03
CA ALA A 37 -12.02 -4.32 -6.32
C ALA A 37 -12.17 -2.97 -7.03
N LEU A 38 -11.62 -2.89 -8.24
CA LEU A 38 -11.54 -1.71 -9.09
C LEU A 38 -11.99 -2.05 -10.52
N GLY A 39 -12.57 -1.09 -11.24
CA GLY A 39 -13.01 -1.30 -12.63
C GLY A 39 -11.87 -1.81 -13.52
N CYS A 40 -10.69 -1.20 -13.45
CA CYS A 40 -9.52 -1.62 -14.21
C CYS A 40 -9.00 -3.02 -13.83
N TYR A 41 -9.35 -3.58 -12.68
CA TYR A 41 -9.06 -4.96 -12.29
C TYR A 41 -10.22 -5.94 -12.59
N GLY A 42 -11.26 -5.47 -13.31
CA GLY A 42 -12.37 -6.29 -13.79
C GLY A 42 -13.60 -6.31 -12.88
N ASP A 43 -13.61 -5.56 -11.79
CA ASP A 43 -14.78 -5.45 -10.91
C ASP A 43 -15.84 -4.50 -11.54
N GLN A 44 -16.93 -5.08 -12.06
CA GLN A 44 -17.99 -4.32 -12.74
C GLN A 44 -18.84 -3.48 -11.78
N ALA A 45 -18.84 -3.81 -10.49
CA ALA A 45 -19.59 -3.08 -9.48
C ALA A 45 -18.84 -1.84 -8.98
N ALA A 46 -17.51 -1.85 -9.08
CA ALA A 46 -16.68 -0.72 -8.68
C ALA A 46 -16.96 0.54 -9.52
N LYS A 47 -16.97 1.68 -8.87
CA LYS A 47 -17.11 2.99 -9.51
C LYS A 47 -15.83 3.79 -9.28
N THR A 48 -14.80 3.47 -10.09
CA THR A 48 -13.42 3.97 -9.94
C THR A 48 -12.89 4.60 -11.23
N PRO A 49 -13.61 5.58 -11.84
CA PRO A 49 -13.29 6.10 -13.17
C PRO A 49 -11.92 6.78 -13.24
N HIS A 50 -11.39 7.33 -12.13
CA HIS A 50 -10.10 8.02 -12.12
C HIS A 50 -8.93 7.03 -12.08
N LEU A 51 -9.03 5.97 -11.27
CA LEU A 51 -8.07 4.86 -11.26
C LEU A 51 -8.09 4.09 -12.59
N ASP A 52 -9.28 3.90 -13.18
CA ASP A 52 -9.43 3.26 -14.48
C ASP A 52 -8.78 4.09 -15.60
N ARG A 53 -8.94 5.43 -15.58
CA ARG A 53 -8.25 6.36 -16.49
C ARG A 53 -6.75 6.32 -16.28
N PHE A 54 -6.26 6.27 -15.04
CA PHE A 54 -4.83 6.17 -14.76
C PHE A 54 -4.24 4.84 -15.26
N ALA A 55 -4.97 3.73 -15.09
CA ALA A 55 -4.54 2.41 -15.58
C ALA A 55 -4.28 2.39 -17.10
N ALA A 56 -5.02 3.21 -17.88
CA ALA A 56 -4.79 3.37 -19.31
C ALA A 56 -3.44 4.03 -19.65
N ARG A 57 -2.76 4.68 -18.70
CA ARG A 57 -1.45 5.34 -18.87
C ARG A 57 -0.33 4.61 -18.14
N ALA A 58 -0.64 3.54 -17.46
CA ALA A 58 0.28 2.78 -16.60
C ALA A 58 0.45 1.35 -17.07
N LEU A 59 1.47 0.68 -16.55
CA LEU A 59 1.50 -0.77 -16.48
C LEU A 59 0.80 -1.20 -15.19
N ARG A 60 -0.21 -2.06 -15.32
CA ARG A 60 -0.96 -2.64 -14.21
C ARG A 60 -0.51 -4.07 -13.95
N PHE A 61 -0.18 -4.36 -12.70
CA PHE A 61 0.22 -5.70 -12.26
C PHE A 61 -1.01 -6.47 -11.75
N GLU A 62 -1.32 -7.60 -12.38
CA GLU A 62 -2.39 -8.52 -11.93
C GLU A 62 -1.99 -9.29 -10.66
N LEU A 63 -0.71 -9.58 -10.50
CA LEU A 63 -0.16 -10.42 -9.45
C LEU A 63 0.87 -9.65 -8.61
N ALA A 64 0.45 -8.54 -8.01
CA ALA A 64 1.23 -7.80 -7.02
C ALA A 64 0.80 -8.18 -5.60
N TYR A 65 1.78 -8.29 -4.69
CA TYR A 65 1.55 -8.76 -3.34
C TYR A 65 2.24 -7.86 -2.30
N CYS A 66 1.54 -7.59 -1.20
CA CYS A 66 2.18 -7.05 -0.01
C CYS A 66 3.00 -8.15 0.70
N ASN A 67 4.00 -7.75 1.50
CA ASN A 67 4.87 -8.71 2.17
C ASN A 67 4.36 -9.12 3.56
N GLN A 68 3.40 -8.39 4.10
CA GLN A 68 2.65 -8.73 5.31
C GLN A 68 1.34 -7.93 5.30
N ALA A 69 0.20 -8.62 5.38
CA ALA A 69 -1.12 -7.99 5.33
C ALA A 69 -1.49 -7.33 6.67
N VAL A 70 -0.71 -6.30 7.03
CA VAL A 70 -0.89 -5.41 8.20
C VAL A 70 -0.30 -4.04 7.84
N CYS A 71 -1.00 -2.95 8.11
CA CYS A 71 -0.66 -1.60 7.63
C CYS A 71 0.81 -1.19 7.92
N ALA A 72 1.25 -1.18 9.19
CA ALA A 72 2.61 -0.75 9.52
C ALA A 72 3.69 -1.65 8.90
N PRO A 73 3.68 -2.99 9.06
CA PRO A 73 4.65 -3.87 8.45
C PRO A 73 4.71 -3.79 6.92
N SER A 74 3.54 -3.68 6.25
CA SER A 74 3.50 -3.52 4.80
C SER A 74 4.16 -2.22 4.35
N ARG A 75 3.85 -1.11 5.02
CA ARG A 75 4.43 0.22 4.74
C ARG A 75 5.92 0.25 5.06
N PHE A 76 6.36 -0.40 6.13
CA PHE A 76 7.79 -0.58 6.40
C PHE A 76 8.48 -1.39 5.30
N SER A 77 7.86 -2.47 4.82
CA SER A 77 8.43 -3.28 3.74
C SER A 77 8.62 -2.47 2.46
N LEU A 78 7.61 -1.68 2.06
CA LEU A 78 7.69 -0.75 0.93
C LEU A 78 8.82 0.26 1.11
N LEU A 79 8.82 0.98 2.25
CA LEU A 79 9.69 2.14 2.48
C LEU A 79 11.14 1.75 2.81
N LEU A 80 11.38 0.53 3.26
CA LEU A 80 12.72 -0.01 3.51
C LEU A 80 13.24 -0.91 2.38
N GLY A 81 12.38 -1.37 1.48
CA GLY A 81 12.71 -2.36 0.45
C GLY A 81 13.08 -3.73 1.05
N ALA A 82 12.62 -4.05 2.25
CA ALA A 82 13.04 -5.23 3.02
C ALA A 82 11.87 -5.90 3.76
N HIS A 83 11.87 -7.23 3.80
CA HIS A 83 10.84 -8.02 4.44
C HIS A 83 10.83 -7.89 5.97
N SER A 84 9.66 -8.08 6.59
CA SER A 84 9.52 -8.10 8.06
C SER A 84 10.43 -9.16 8.71
N THR A 85 10.69 -10.29 8.06
CA THR A 85 11.61 -11.34 8.53
C THR A 85 13.07 -10.88 8.62
N ARG A 86 13.46 -9.88 7.85
CA ARG A 86 14.78 -9.23 7.95
C ARG A 86 14.78 -8.13 8.98
N THR A 87 13.75 -7.29 8.98
CA THR A 87 13.74 -6.06 9.79
C THR A 87 13.22 -6.28 11.21
N GLY A 88 12.37 -7.28 11.46
CA GLY A 88 11.68 -7.47 12.75
C GLY A 88 10.53 -6.49 12.99
N LEU A 89 10.13 -5.73 11.97
CA LEU A 89 9.03 -4.76 12.06
C LEU A 89 7.70 -5.44 11.72
N TYR A 90 7.16 -6.22 12.66
CA TYR A 90 5.98 -7.07 12.45
C TYR A 90 4.67 -6.48 12.96
N HIS A 91 4.70 -5.44 13.81
CA HIS A 91 3.54 -4.97 14.57
C HIS A 91 3.17 -3.52 14.26
N LEU A 92 1.92 -3.15 14.51
CA LEU A 92 1.41 -1.79 14.30
C LEU A 92 2.19 -0.74 15.11
N GLY A 93 2.54 -1.06 16.35
CA GLY A 93 3.32 -0.17 17.23
C GLY A 93 4.84 -0.26 17.07
N SER A 94 5.37 -0.99 16.07
CA SER A 94 6.81 -1.09 15.84
C SER A 94 7.43 0.28 15.57
N GLN A 95 8.57 0.56 16.18
CA GLN A 95 9.31 1.81 16.04
C GLN A 95 10.52 1.61 15.13
N LEU A 96 10.49 2.21 13.94
CA LEU A 96 11.56 2.06 12.94
C LEU A 96 12.93 2.41 13.52
N ARG A 97 13.08 3.60 14.10
CA ARG A 97 14.38 4.11 14.55
C ARG A 97 14.93 3.41 15.79
N THR A 98 14.06 2.82 16.59
CA THR A 98 14.50 1.98 17.73
C THR A 98 15.15 0.67 17.26
N LEU A 99 14.59 0.03 16.23
CA LEU A 99 15.11 -1.25 15.71
C LEU A 99 16.21 -1.04 14.66
N HIS A 100 16.11 0.04 13.88
CA HIS A 100 16.99 0.35 12.76
C HIS A 100 17.38 1.84 12.75
N PRO A 101 18.21 2.31 13.68
CA PRO A 101 18.55 3.74 13.78
C PRO A 101 19.27 4.28 12.54
N THR A 102 19.98 3.43 11.81
CA THR A 102 20.76 3.80 10.62
C THR A 102 20.06 3.44 9.30
N ALA A 103 18.83 2.90 9.32
CA ALA A 103 18.13 2.54 8.10
C ALA A 103 17.94 3.74 7.18
N VAL A 104 18.03 3.51 5.90
CA VAL A 104 17.79 4.53 4.86
C VAL A 104 16.49 4.19 4.16
N THR A 105 15.44 4.93 4.47
CA THR A 105 14.14 4.76 3.83
C THR A 105 14.16 5.23 2.38
N LEU A 106 13.20 4.78 1.58
CA LEU A 106 13.07 5.20 0.19
C LEU A 106 13.04 6.74 0.02
N PRO A 107 12.23 7.52 0.78
CA PRO A 107 12.30 8.98 0.69
C PRO A 107 13.65 9.54 1.11
N GLN A 108 14.28 9.02 2.17
CA GLN A 108 15.64 9.44 2.57
C GLN A 108 16.68 9.19 1.50
N TYR A 109 16.58 8.05 0.79
CA TYR A 109 17.47 7.75 -0.31
C TYR A 109 17.36 8.81 -1.41
N PHE A 110 16.15 9.20 -1.78
CA PHE A 110 15.90 10.26 -2.75
C PHE A 110 16.39 11.63 -2.23
N ALA A 111 16.16 11.96 -0.95
CA ALA A 111 16.66 13.19 -0.36
C ALA A 111 18.19 13.30 -0.43
N LYS A 112 18.92 12.21 -0.16
CA LYS A 112 20.40 12.13 -0.30
C LYS A 112 20.86 12.35 -1.74
N HIS A 113 19.99 12.15 -2.74
CA HIS A 113 20.29 12.38 -4.15
C HIS A 113 19.70 13.70 -4.69
N GLY A 114 19.35 14.63 -3.80
CA GLY A 114 18.96 16.00 -4.17
C GLY A 114 17.48 16.19 -4.48
N TYR A 115 16.62 15.23 -4.16
CA TYR A 115 15.18 15.42 -4.23
C TYR A 115 14.66 16.15 -2.99
N ARG A 116 13.63 16.97 -3.18
CA ARG A 116 12.83 17.44 -2.08
C ARG A 116 11.76 16.39 -1.76
N THR A 117 11.80 15.85 -0.55
CA THR A 117 10.90 14.78 -0.12
C THR A 117 9.80 15.31 0.78
N GLU A 118 8.55 14.96 0.46
CA GLU A 118 7.34 15.44 1.14
C GLU A 118 6.35 14.29 1.37
N SER A 119 5.60 14.34 2.48
CA SER A 119 4.60 13.33 2.81
C SER A 119 3.33 13.95 3.37
N LEU A 120 2.20 13.32 3.01
CA LEU A 120 0.86 13.76 3.37
C LEU A 120 -0.02 12.55 3.72
N GLY A 121 -0.83 12.66 4.76
CA GLY A 121 -1.78 11.63 5.15
C GLY A 121 -1.12 10.33 5.65
N LYS A 122 -1.67 9.16 5.35
CA LYS A 122 -1.20 7.87 5.87
C LYS A 122 -0.04 7.29 5.03
N VAL A 123 1.20 7.70 5.32
CA VAL A 123 2.42 7.23 4.64
C VAL A 123 3.12 6.16 5.48
N PHE A 124 3.76 6.50 6.59
CA PHE A 124 4.02 5.55 7.65
C PHE A 124 2.74 5.29 8.44
N HIS A 125 2.69 4.19 9.17
CA HIS A 125 1.59 3.99 10.09
C HIS A 125 1.78 4.92 11.29
N VAL A 126 0.76 5.72 11.58
CA VAL A 126 0.66 6.55 12.78
C VAL A 126 -0.52 6.03 13.60
N GLY A 127 -0.34 5.95 14.90
CA GLY A 127 -1.28 5.31 15.81
C GLY A 127 -0.70 4.05 16.45
N HIS A 128 -1.40 3.45 17.39
CA HIS A 128 -0.94 2.28 18.15
C HIS A 128 0.44 2.51 18.82
N GLY A 129 0.78 3.75 19.17
CA GLY A 129 2.09 4.14 19.68
C GLY A 129 3.16 4.42 18.62
N ASN A 130 2.91 4.12 17.34
CA ASN A 130 3.82 4.47 16.25
C ASN A 130 3.72 5.97 15.94
N VAL A 131 4.84 6.61 15.66
CA VAL A 131 4.93 8.07 15.43
C VAL A 131 5.43 8.43 14.02
N GLY A 132 5.56 7.45 13.13
CA GLY A 132 6.10 7.65 11.79
C GLY A 132 7.61 7.83 11.77
N ASP A 133 8.14 8.49 10.74
CA ASP A 133 9.57 8.75 10.56
C ASP A 133 9.85 10.15 9.97
N PRO A 134 9.96 11.18 10.82
CA PRO A 134 10.23 12.54 10.35
C PRO A 134 11.55 12.68 9.56
N GLU A 135 12.55 11.84 9.87
CA GLU A 135 13.86 11.85 9.18
C GLU A 135 13.77 11.48 7.69
N SER A 136 12.67 10.86 7.28
CA SER A 136 12.44 10.48 5.88
C SER A 136 12.15 11.65 4.96
N PHE A 137 11.81 12.84 5.49
CA PHE A 137 11.27 13.93 4.70
C PHE A 137 12.01 15.25 4.89
N SER A 138 12.08 16.05 3.81
CA SER A 138 12.72 17.37 3.80
C SER A 138 11.89 18.44 4.52
N VAL A 139 10.58 18.19 4.71
CA VAL A 139 9.64 19.09 5.39
C VAL A 139 8.77 18.30 6.35
N PRO A 140 8.16 18.97 7.34
CA PRO A 140 7.24 18.32 8.26
C PRO A 140 6.13 17.58 7.51
N HIS A 141 5.82 16.39 7.99
CA HIS A 141 4.72 15.58 7.50
C HIS A 141 3.38 16.29 7.70
N PHE A 142 2.55 16.32 6.65
CA PHE A 142 1.16 16.77 6.78
C PHE A 142 0.31 15.63 7.32
N SER A 143 -0.02 15.70 8.60
CA SER A 143 -0.80 14.67 9.28
C SER A 143 -2.28 14.97 9.23
N GLU A 144 -3.08 13.92 9.00
CA GLU A 144 -4.53 13.96 9.10
C GLU A 144 -5.06 12.79 9.92
N ARG A 145 -6.31 12.85 10.33
CA ARG A 145 -6.94 11.79 11.14
C ARG A 145 -7.17 10.55 10.30
N VAL A 146 -6.68 9.42 10.76
CA VAL A 146 -6.91 8.10 10.11
C VAL A 146 -8.35 7.63 10.39
N ILE A 147 -8.80 7.75 11.64
CA ILE A 147 -10.19 7.46 12.04
C ILE A 147 -10.90 8.78 12.32
N GLU A 148 -11.98 9.01 11.61
CA GLU A 148 -12.74 10.25 11.68
C GLU A 148 -14.23 9.97 11.43
N TYR A 149 -15.08 10.59 12.26
CA TYR A 149 -16.53 10.57 12.14
C TYR A 149 -17.07 12.00 12.08
N LEU A 150 -18.00 12.22 11.18
CA LEU A 150 -18.71 13.50 11.05
C LEU A 150 -20.09 13.47 11.72
N ASP A 151 -20.71 12.28 11.79
CA ASP A 151 -22.01 12.11 12.45
C ASP A 151 -21.80 11.78 13.93
N VAL A 152 -22.39 12.61 14.80
CA VAL A 152 -22.39 12.39 16.25
C VAL A 152 -23.02 11.05 16.63
N ALA A 153 -23.99 10.56 15.86
CA ALA A 153 -24.57 9.23 16.08
C ALA A 153 -23.54 8.08 15.94
N SER A 154 -22.53 8.27 15.11
CA SER A 154 -21.47 7.28 14.91
C SER A 154 -20.56 7.04 16.12
N THR A 155 -20.50 8.02 17.04
CA THR A 155 -19.63 7.99 18.23
C THR A 155 -20.40 8.12 19.55
N GLY A 156 -21.67 8.50 19.48
CA GLY A 156 -22.43 8.96 20.67
C GLY A 156 -21.85 10.23 21.31
N GLY A 157 -21.10 11.05 20.53
CA GLY A 157 -20.44 12.26 20.99
C GLY A 157 -19.24 12.05 21.91
N GLN A 158 -18.64 10.86 21.90
CA GLN A 158 -17.51 10.46 22.75
C GLN A 158 -16.30 10.05 21.91
N LEU A 159 -15.12 10.17 22.50
CA LEU A 159 -13.90 9.58 21.91
C LEU A 159 -14.07 8.05 21.83
N THR A 160 -13.92 7.50 20.64
CA THR A 160 -14.02 6.06 20.44
C THR A 160 -12.68 5.34 20.63
N ARG A 161 -12.76 4.01 20.81
CA ARG A 161 -11.58 3.15 20.93
C ARG A 161 -10.60 3.31 19.76
N GLU A 162 -11.11 3.29 18.55
CA GLU A 162 -10.27 3.37 17.35
C GLU A 162 -9.69 4.79 17.16
N GLU A 163 -10.46 5.84 17.39
CA GLU A 163 -9.91 7.20 17.39
C GLU A 163 -8.74 7.34 18.38
N ALA A 164 -8.89 6.80 19.59
CA ALA A 164 -7.82 6.81 20.59
C ALA A 164 -6.57 6.08 20.15
N LEU A 165 -6.71 4.92 19.51
CA LEU A 165 -5.59 4.13 18.99
C LEU A 165 -4.85 4.84 17.85
N PHE A 166 -5.59 5.40 16.90
CA PHE A 166 -5.01 6.01 15.70
C PHE A 166 -4.50 7.44 15.93
N THR A 167 -4.95 8.12 16.97
CA THR A 167 -4.43 9.44 17.36
C THR A 167 -3.40 9.38 18.50
N ASN A 168 -3.06 8.18 18.99
CA ASN A 168 -2.20 7.94 20.15
C ASN A 168 -2.71 8.59 21.44
N GLN A 169 -4.04 8.83 21.53
CA GLN A 169 -4.68 9.34 22.74
C GLN A 169 -5.21 8.18 23.59
N ARG A 170 -5.07 8.29 24.89
CA ARG A 170 -5.66 7.36 25.88
C ARG A 170 -5.38 5.88 25.61
N LEU A 171 -4.19 5.52 25.07
CA LEU A 171 -3.85 4.15 24.70
C LEU A 171 -4.05 3.14 25.84
N GLY A 172 -3.80 3.51 27.09
CA GLY A 172 -4.01 2.67 28.26
C GLY A 172 -5.50 2.44 28.64
N GLU A 173 -6.42 3.22 28.06
CA GLU A 173 -7.85 3.17 28.36
C GLU A 173 -8.68 2.57 27.21
N THR A 174 -8.06 2.18 26.10
CA THR A 174 -8.78 1.79 24.87
C THR A 174 -9.82 0.68 25.08
N GLY A 175 -9.59 -0.24 25.98
CA GLY A 175 -10.55 -1.30 26.31
C GLY A 175 -11.82 -0.82 27.02
N GLN A 176 -11.84 0.42 27.54
CA GLN A 176 -12.97 1.04 28.24
C GLN A 176 -13.71 2.04 27.36
N LEU A 177 -13.14 2.42 26.21
CA LEU A 177 -13.73 3.38 25.29
C LEU A 177 -14.83 2.72 24.43
N PRO A 178 -15.86 3.47 24.04
CA PRO A 178 -16.93 2.94 23.20
C PRO A 178 -16.40 2.59 21.81
N ARG A 179 -17.08 1.64 21.14
CA ARG A 179 -16.86 1.36 19.74
C ARG A 179 -17.55 2.42 18.89
N GLY A 180 -16.84 2.98 17.90
CA GLY A 180 -17.45 3.82 16.87
C GLY A 180 -18.21 2.98 15.85
N ALA A 181 -18.96 3.65 14.97
CA ALA A 181 -19.68 2.99 13.87
C ALA A 181 -18.73 2.34 12.88
N ALA A 182 -19.11 1.18 12.31
CA ALA A 182 -18.36 0.51 11.25
C ALA A 182 -18.46 1.24 9.90
N PHE A 183 -19.47 2.08 9.74
CA PHE A 183 -19.73 2.87 8.54
C PHE A 183 -20.57 4.11 8.87
N GLU A 184 -20.46 5.14 8.05
CA GLU A 184 -21.34 6.31 8.06
C GLU A 184 -21.44 6.93 6.66
N SER A 185 -22.56 7.64 6.41
CA SER A 185 -22.85 8.26 5.13
C SER A 185 -23.48 9.65 5.28
N PRO A 186 -22.78 10.61 5.91
CA PRO A 186 -23.30 11.95 6.13
C PRO A 186 -23.43 12.73 4.81
N ASP A 187 -24.33 13.70 4.80
CA ASP A 187 -24.38 14.70 3.73
C ASP A 187 -23.23 15.71 3.97
N ALA A 188 -22.11 15.46 3.37
CA ALA A 188 -20.84 16.16 3.61
C ALA A 188 -20.10 16.44 2.30
N ALA A 189 -19.25 17.46 2.32
CA ALA A 189 -18.31 17.73 1.23
C ALA A 189 -17.09 16.82 1.30
N ASP A 190 -16.38 16.66 0.18
CA ASP A 190 -15.18 15.84 0.10
C ASP A 190 -14.10 16.25 1.12
N ASP A 191 -13.89 17.58 1.29
CA ASP A 191 -12.85 18.13 2.17
C ASP A 191 -13.24 18.09 3.67
N ASP A 192 -14.45 17.65 4.00
CA ASP A 192 -14.86 17.45 5.40
C ASP A 192 -14.16 16.22 6.00
N TYR A 193 -13.79 15.25 5.18
CA TYR A 193 -12.97 14.10 5.58
C TYR A 193 -11.48 14.29 5.29
N ALA A 194 -10.65 13.56 6.03
CA ALA A 194 -9.20 13.61 5.95
C ALA A 194 -8.65 13.42 4.53
N ASP A 195 -9.18 12.44 3.77
CA ASP A 195 -8.69 12.14 2.42
C ASP A 195 -8.92 13.30 1.43
N GLY A 196 -10.04 14.03 1.55
CA GLY A 196 -10.27 15.25 0.78
C GLY A 196 -9.25 16.35 1.12
N ARG A 197 -8.95 16.53 2.42
CA ARG A 197 -7.93 17.50 2.88
C ARG A 197 -6.52 17.09 2.43
N VAL A 198 -6.19 15.79 2.44
CA VAL A 198 -4.92 15.26 1.91
C VAL A 198 -4.81 15.55 0.42
N ALA A 199 -5.87 15.32 -0.36
CA ALA A 199 -5.88 15.64 -1.79
C ALA A 199 -5.66 17.13 -2.03
N LYS A 200 -6.37 17.99 -1.31
CA LYS A 200 -6.25 19.46 -1.39
C LYS A 200 -4.83 19.93 -1.07
N GLU A 201 -4.24 19.46 0.01
CA GLU A 201 -2.86 19.83 0.37
C GLU A 201 -1.86 19.28 -0.65
N THR A 202 -2.07 18.06 -1.18
CA THR A 202 -1.23 17.50 -2.24
C THR A 202 -1.23 18.39 -3.49
N ILE A 203 -2.39 18.89 -3.89
CA ILE A 203 -2.56 19.84 -5.00
C ILE A 203 -1.73 21.11 -4.75
N LEU A 204 -1.84 21.72 -3.58
CA LEU A 204 -1.06 22.92 -3.23
C LEU A 204 0.45 22.66 -3.27
N ARG A 205 0.88 21.50 -2.80
CA ARG A 205 2.31 21.12 -2.86
C ARG A 205 2.80 20.82 -4.29
N LEU A 206 1.96 20.27 -5.15
CA LEU A 206 2.29 20.10 -6.57
C LEU A 206 2.47 21.45 -7.27
N GLN A 207 1.60 22.43 -6.99
CA GLN A 207 1.73 23.82 -7.50
C GLN A 207 3.07 24.44 -7.06
N ALA A 208 3.35 24.40 -5.76
CA ALA A 208 4.62 24.88 -5.22
C ALA A 208 5.85 24.10 -5.75
N ALA A 209 5.71 22.81 -6.03
CA ALA A 209 6.76 22.00 -6.62
C ALA A 209 7.05 22.41 -8.08
N ARG A 210 6.00 22.74 -8.86
CA ARG A 210 6.15 23.28 -10.21
C ARG A 210 6.98 24.56 -10.22
N GLU A 211 6.61 25.52 -9.36
CA GLU A 211 7.32 26.79 -9.23
C GLU A 211 8.79 26.59 -8.81
N ARG A 212 9.03 25.75 -7.79
CA ARG A 212 10.41 25.43 -7.34
C ARG A 212 11.24 24.82 -8.45
N ARG A 213 10.66 23.91 -9.23
CA ARG A 213 11.38 23.25 -10.31
C ARG A 213 11.80 24.24 -11.40
N GLU A 214 10.96 25.20 -11.74
CA GLU A 214 11.28 26.25 -12.71
C GLU A 214 12.44 27.13 -12.23
N VAL A 215 12.48 27.45 -10.94
CA VAL A 215 13.51 28.33 -10.35
C VAL A 215 14.83 27.59 -10.07
N SER A 216 14.77 26.40 -9.49
CA SER A 216 15.94 25.69 -8.95
C SER A 216 16.29 24.38 -9.65
N GLY A 217 15.39 23.83 -10.48
CA GLY A 217 15.57 22.53 -11.11
C GLY A 217 15.43 21.33 -10.15
N VAL A 218 15.13 21.54 -8.86
CA VAL A 218 15.05 20.49 -7.85
C VAL A 218 13.82 19.62 -8.07
N PRO A 219 13.96 18.30 -8.31
CA PRO A 219 12.85 17.39 -8.43
C PRO A 219 12.19 17.10 -7.08
N PHE A 220 10.93 16.74 -7.10
CA PHE A 220 10.22 16.28 -5.90
C PHE A 220 10.11 14.76 -5.83
N PHE A 221 10.07 14.24 -4.59
CA PHE A 221 9.60 12.92 -4.22
C PHE A 221 8.45 13.12 -3.23
N MET A 222 7.23 12.97 -3.69
CA MET A 222 6.02 13.25 -2.91
C MET A 222 5.24 11.96 -2.67
N VAL A 223 4.78 11.78 -1.43
CA VAL A 223 3.98 10.60 -1.04
C VAL A 223 2.66 11.10 -0.45
N ALA A 224 1.57 10.82 -1.13
CA ALA A 224 0.21 11.07 -0.67
C ALA A 224 -0.42 9.75 -0.22
N GLY A 225 -0.75 9.65 1.07
CA GLY A 225 -1.34 8.46 1.68
C GLY A 225 -2.80 8.68 2.05
N PHE A 226 -3.70 7.92 1.44
CA PHE A 226 -5.13 7.94 1.67
C PHE A 226 -5.55 6.83 2.63
N VAL A 227 -6.57 7.11 3.43
CA VAL A 227 -7.06 6.19 4.46
C VAL A 227 -8.16 5.28 3.91
N ARG A 228 -9.10 5.82 3.12
CA ARG A 228 -10.19 5.01 2.58
C ARG A 228 -9.66 4.04 1.52
N PRO A 229 -10.21 2.80 1.47
CA PRO A 229 -11.39 2.27 2.16
C PRO A 229 -11.14 1.60 3.53
N HIS A 230 -10.09 1.92 4.29
CA HIS A 230 -9.93 1.42 5.66
C HIS A 230 -11.16 1.71 6.55
N LEU A 231 -11.50 0.82 7.48
CA LEU A 231 -12.52 1.03 8.50
C LEU A 231 -12.29 2.31 9.33
N PRO A 232 -13.36 3.00 9.76
CA PRO A 232 -14.76 2.78 9.40
C PRO A 232 -14.98 3.10 7.91
N PHE A 233 -15.95 2.43 7.29
CA PHE A 233 -16.29 2.71 5.89
C PHE A 233 -17.10 4.00 5.80
N SER A 234 -16.39 5.12 5.95
CA SER A 234 -17.00 6.45 5.99
C SER A 234 -16.73 7.20 4.70
N ALA A 235 -17.77 7.69 4.08
CA ALA A 235 -17.70 8.51 2.87
C ALA A 235 -18.91 9.45 2.80
N PRO A 236 -18.82 10.62 2.13
CA PRO A 236 -19.98 11.45 1.85
C PRO A 236 -21.09 10.67 1.15
N LYS A 237 -22.34 10.95 1.53
CA LYS A 237 -23.55 10.26 1.01
C LYS A 237 -23.58 10.16 -0.52
N ALA A 238 -23.09 11.18 -1.22
CA ALA A 238 -23.01 11.19 -2.68
C ALA A 238 -22.26 10.00 -3.29
N TYR A 239 -21.31 9.38 -2.56
CA TYR A 239 -20.59 8.19 -3.01
C TYR A 239 -21.35 6.90 -2.70
N TRP A 240 -22.11 6.86 -1.60
CA TRP A 240 -23.00 5.75 -1.28
C TRP A 240 -24.11 5.63 -2.32
N ASP A 241 -24.71 6.74 -2.72
CA ASP A 241 -25.80 6.80 -3.70
C ASP A 241 -25.40 6.33 -5.12
N ARG A 242 -24.09 6.18 -5.39
CA ARG A 242 -23.58 5.62 -6.68
C ARG A 242 -23.75 4.11 -6.79
N HIS A 243 -24.01 3.41 -5.69
CA HIS A 243 -24.07 1.96 -5.63
C HIS A 243 -25.46 1.48 -5.18
N ASP A 244 -26.05 0.56 -5.93
CA ASP A 244 -27.20 -0.23 -5.45
C ASP A 244 -26.65 -1.42 -4.63
N PRO A 245 -26.87 -1.48 -3.31
CA PRO A 245 -26.33 -2.54 -2.46
C PRO A 245 -26.79 -3.95 -2.84
N ARG A 246 -27.90 -4.06 -3.60
CA ARG A 246 -28.40 -5.36 -4.09
C ARG A 246 -27.62 -5.88 -5.29
N GLN A 247 -26.85 -5.02 -5.97
CA GLN A 247 -26.03 -5.35 -7.15
C GLN A 247 -24.54 -5.54 -6.79
N LEU A 248 -24.15 -5.25 -5.56
CA LEU A 248 -22.79 -5.44 -5.11
C LEU A 248 -22.45 -6.93 -4.93
N PRO A 249 -21.24 -7.36 -5.30
CA PRO A 249 -20.82 -8.75 -5.16
C PRO A 249 -20.88 -9.17 -3.70
N GLN A 250 -21.42 -10.35 -3.48
CA GLN A 250 -21.39 -11.01 -2.16
C GLN A 250 -20.27 -12.05 -2.15
N PRO A 251 -19.73 -12.43 -0.99
CA PRO A 251 -18.71 -13.47 -0.92
C PRO A 251 -19.26 -14.78 -1.48
N GLU A 252 -18.51 -15.39 -2.41
CA GLU A 252 -18.86 -16.67 -3.00
C GLU A 252 -18.80 -17.81 -1.99
N ARG A 253 -18.00 -17.63 -0.94
CA ARG A 253 -17.79 -18.62 0.12
C ARG A 253 -17.59 -17.91 1.47
N ASP A 254 -18.35 -18.33 2.46
CA ASP A 254 -18.33 -17.84 3.85
C ASP A 254 -17.65 -18.80 4.84
N GLN A 255 -17.09 -19.91 4.34
CA GLN A 255 -16.45 -20.94 5.14
C GLN A 255 -14.95 -21.00 4.87
N PHE A 256 -14.19 -21.31 5.93
CA PHE A 256 -12.76 -21.57 5.80
C PHE A 256 -12.47 -22.68 4.80
N PRO A 257 -11.25 -22.70 4.21
CA PRO A 257 -10.85 -23.77 3.32
C PRO A 257 -10.92 -25.13 4.03
N GLU A 258 -11.47 -26.13 3.35
CA GLU A 258 -11.47 -27.50 3.83
C GLU A 258 -10.04 -27.97 4.12
N GLY A 259 -9.79 -28.55 5.28
CA GLY A 259 -8.47 -29.04 5.69
C GLY A 259 -7.47 -27.94 6.04
N ALA A 260 -7.89 -26.66 6.15
CA ALA A 260 -7.04 -25.63 6.69
C ALA A 260 -6.69 -25.91 8.16
N PRO A 261 -5.43 -25.74 8.59
CA PRO A 261 -5.04 -26.00 9.98
C PRO A 261 -5.63 -24.92 10.90
N ASP A 262 -5.93 -25.28 12.15
CA ASP A 262 -6.51 -24.37 13.14
C ASP A 262 -5.75 -23.05 13.30
N VAL A 263 -4.44 -23.09 13.16
CA VAL A 263 -3.59 -21.90 13.23
C VAL A 263 -3.87 -20.90 12.09
N ALA A 264 -4.32 -21.36 10.94
CA ALA A 264 -4.68 -20.49 9.82
C ALA A 264 -6.02 -19.79 10.03
N VAL A 265 -6.93 -20.43 10.78
CA VAL A 265 -8.30 -19.94 11.02
C VAL A 265 -8.29 -18.54 11.66
N LYS A 266 -9.04 -17.61 11.07
CA LYS A 266 -9.22 -16.26 11.57
C LYS A 266 -10.71 -15.96 11.71
N ARG A 267 -11.16 -15.78 12.95
CA ARG A 267 -12.54 -15.37 13.27
C ARG A 267 -12.54 -13.96 13.85
N GLY A 268 -13.59 -13.20 13.59
CA GLY A 268 -13.68 -11.80 13.99
C GLY A 268 -12.60 -10.96 13.30
N GLY A 269 -11.75 -10.31 14.06
CA GLY A 269 -10.71 -9.42 13.58
C GLY A 269 -11.04 -7.96 13.91
N GLU A 270 -10.53 -7.03 13.11
CA GLU A 270 -10.71 -5.61 13.37
C GLU A 270 -12.18 -5.17 13.38
N ILE A 271 -12.99 -5.75 12.51
CA ILE A 271 -14.41 -5.38 12.34
C ILE A 271 -15.24 -5.47 13.63
N VAL A 272 -14.92 -6.40 14.54
CA VAL A 272 -15.65 -6.55 15.81
C VAL A 272 -15.43 -5.40 16.78
N ASN A 273 -14.47 -4.54 16.50
CA ASN A 273 -14.21 -3.33 17.28
C ASN A 273 -15.13 -2.16 16.89
N TYR A 274 -15.99 -2.35 15.89
CA TYR A 274 -16.91 -1.33 15.39
C TYR A 274 -18.38 -1.74 15.63
N ALA A 275 -19.24 -0.78 15.96
CA ALA A 275 -20.68 -0.99 16.07
C ALA A 275 -21.34 -0.88 14.66
N PRO A 276 -22.41 -1.62 14.34
CA PRO A 276 -23.14 -2.55 15.20
C PRO A 276 -22.63 -4.00 15.15
N VAL A 277 -21.42 -4.26 14.65
CA VAL A 277 -20.90 -5.61 14.44
C VAL A 277 -20.94 -6.40 15.76
N PRO A 278 -21.54 -7.61 15.80
CA PRO A 278 -21.55 -8.44 17.01
C PRO A 278 -20.13 -8.81 17.45
N VAL A 279 -19.88 -8.81 18.76
CA VAL A 279 -18.58 -9.21 19.33
C VAL A 279 -18.21 -10.66 18.96
N SER A 280 -19.20 -11.51 18.72
CA SER A 280 -19.00 -12.87 18.20
C SER A 280 -18.36 -12.92 16.83
N GLY A 281 -18.42 -11.83 16.07
CA GLY A 281 -17.98 -11.76 14.67
C GLY A 281 -18.93 -12.45 13.68
N VAL A 282 -20.11 -12.89 14.13
CA VAL A 282 -21.16 -13.42 13.25
C VAL A 282 -21.92 -12.26 12.64
N ILE A 283 -21.85 -12.11 11.34
CA ILE A 283 -22.45 -11.02 10.56
C ILE A 283 -23.58 -11.62 9.74
N ASP A 284 -24.79 -11.07 9.87
CA ASP A 284 -25.93 -11.48 9.06
C ASP A 284 -25.88 -10.84 7.67
N ASP A 285 -26.73 -11.34 6.77
CA ASP A 285 -26.77 -10.90 5.37
C ASP A 285 -27.06 -9.42 5.21
N GLU A 286 -27.85 -8.82 6.10
CA GLU A 286 -28.17 -7.40 6.01
C GLU A 286 -26.97 -6.53 6.39
N LEU A 287 -26.33 -6.83 7.51
CA LEU A 287 -25.13 -6.13 7.93
C LEU A 287 -23.96 -6.37 6.96
N GLN A 288 -23.85 -7.58 6.39
CA GLN A 288 -22.88 -7.89 5.35
C GLN A 288 -23.07 -6.98 4.13
N ARG A 289 -24.31 -6.83 3.63
CA ARG A 289 -24.59 -5.93 2.51
C ARG A 289 -24.23 -4.47 2.83
N GLN A 290 -24.52 -4.01 4.03
CA GLN A 290 -24.18 -2.65 4.47
C GLN A 290 -22.67 -2.43 4.53
N LEU A 291 -21.92 -3.37 5.07
CA LEU A 291 -20.46 -3.31 5.14
C LEU A 291 -19.81 -3.31 3.75
N ILE A 292 -20.28 -4.18 2.86
CA ILE A 292 -19.81 -4.20 1.46
C ILE A 292 -20.15 -2.88 0.76
N HIS A 293 -21.37 -2.37 0.94
CA HIS A 293 -21.77 -1.07 0.40
C HIS A 293 -20.84 0.05 0.88
N GLY A 294 -20.54 0.09 2.17
CA GLY A 294 -19.63 1.07 2.76
C GLY A 294 -18.22 0.98 2.18
N TYR A 295 -17.71 -0.23 1.98
CA TYR A 295 -16.40 -0.43 1.34
C TYR A 295 -16.37 0.14 -0.10
N TYR A 296 -17.36 -0.18 -0.94
CA TYR A 296 -17.44 0.31 -2.31
C TYR A 296 -17.65 1.83 -2.37
N ALA A 297 -18.48 2.39 -1.48
CA ALA A 297 -18.67 3.83 -1.37
C ALA A 297 -17.36 4.55 -0.98
N SER A 298 -16.64 4.01 0.01
CA SER A 298 -15.33 4.51 0.45
C SER A 298 -14.27 4.40 -0.65
N THR A 299 -14.31 3.32 -1.44
CA THR A 299 -13.42 3.14 -2.61
C THR A 299 -13.72 4.17 -3.69
N SER A 300 -14.99 4.46 -3.97
CA SER A 300 -15.38 5.50 -4.94
C SER A 300 -15.04 6.90 -4.46
N TYR A 301 -15.07 7.14 -3.14
CA TYR A 301 -14.64 8.42 -2.56
C TYR A 301 -13.14 8.62 -2.72
N VAL A 302 -12.31 7.64 -2.35
CA VAL A 302 -10.86 7.78 -2.49
C VAL A 302 -10.43 7.85 -3.95
N ASP A 303 -11.12 7.14 -4.87
CA ASP A 303 -10.89 7.26 -6.32
C ASP A 303 -11.06 8.72 -6.79
N ALA A 304 -12.11 9.40 -6.33
CA ALA A 304 -12.33 10.81 -6.66
C ALA A 304 -11.22 11.72 -6.10
N GLN A 305 -10.75 11.46 -4.88
CA GLN A 305 -9.66 12.26 -4.28
C GLN A 305 -8.33 12.05 -5.02
N ILE A 306 -8.02 10.83 -5.40
CA ILE A 306 -6.87 10.50 -6.26
C ILE A 306 -7.02 11.19 -7.63
N GLY A 307 -8.23 11.18 -8.18
CA GLY A 307 -8.56 11.87 -9.43
C GLY A 307 -8.19 13.35 -9.40
N ARG A 308 -8.58 14.08 -8.34
CA ARG A 308 -8.23 15.50 -8.13
C ARG A 308 -6.72 15.74 -8.19
N VAL A 309 -5.94 14.87 -7.55
CA VAL A 309 -4.46 14.97 -7.53
C VAL A 309 -3.86 14.71 -8.90
N LEU A 310 -4.33 13.67 -9.60
CA LEU A 310 -3.84 13.33 -10.93
C LEU A 310 -4.21 14.38 -11.99
N GLU A 311 -5.40 14.94 -11.91
CA GLU A 311 -5.85 16.04 -12.79
C GLU A 311 -5.01 17.29 -12.59
N GLU A 312 -4.64 17.63 -11.35
CA GLU A 312 -3.76 18.75 -11.09
C GLU A 312 -2.34 18.48 -11.61
N LEU A 313 -1.81 17.26 -11.46
CA LEU A 313 -0.52 16.87 -12.02
C LEU A 313 -0.50 17.10 -13.56
N GLU A 314 -1.59 16.70 -14.25
CA GLU A 314 -1.78 16.90 -15.69
C GLU A 314 -1.91 18.40 -16.04
N ARG A 315 -2.75 19.14 -15.29
CA ARG A 315 -2.95 20.58 -15.51
C ARG A 315 -1.64 21.38 -15.42
N LEU A 316 -0.77 20.98 -14.49
CA LEU A 316 0.55 21.56 -14.31
C LEU A 316 1.59 21.04 -15.34
N GLN A 317 1.21 20.11 -16.23
CA GLN A 317 2.09 19.42 -17.17
C GLN A 317 3.29 18.72 -16.51
N LEU A 318 3.14 18.36 -15.22
CA LEU A 318 4.15 17.63 -14.47
C LEU A 318 4.12 16.12 -14.79
N ASP A 319 3.00 15.61 -15.27
CA ASP A 319 2.80 14.22 -15.67
C ASP A 319 3.82 13.73 -16.71
N ARG A 320 4.30 14.64 -17.57
CA ARG A 320 5.29 14.36 -18.63
C ARG A 320 6.67 13.98 -18.09
N ASN A 321 7.00 14.38 -16.86
CA ASN A 321 8.27 14.09 -16.20
C ASN A 321 8.08 13.69 -14.72
N THR A 322 7.05 12.91 -14.43
CA THR A 322 6.79 12.39 -13.10
C THR A 322 6.51 10.89 -13.18
N ILE A 323 7.26 10.11 -12.43
CA ILE A 323 6.95 8.71 -12.18
C ILE A 323 5.80 8.69 -11.18
N VAL A 324 4.69 8.04 -11.54
CA VAL A 324 3.53 7.88 -10.66
C VAL A 324 3.36 6.41 -10.28
N VAL A 325 3.29 6.14 -8.99
CA VAL A 325 3.00 4.81 -8.45
C VAL A 325 1.71 4.87 -7.66
N ILE A 326 0.74 4.00 -7.98
CA ILE A 326 -0.45 3.75 -7.16
C ILE A 326 -0.31 2.35 -6.55
N TRP A 327 -0.41 2.29 -5.22
CA TRP A 327 -0.16 1.08 -4.44
C TRP A 327 -1.15 0.95 -3.29
N GLY A 328 -1.83 -0.20 -3.20
CA GLY A 328 -2.56 -0.62 -2.01
C GLY A 328 -1.63 -1.26 -1.00
N ASP A 329 -1.73 -0.93 0.29
CA ASP A 329 -0.79 -1.46 1.28
C ASP A 329 -1.05 -2.94 1.62
N HIS A 330 -2.26 -3.38 1.58
CA HIS A 330 -2.74 -4.77 1.58
C HIS A 330 -4.20 -4.80 1.09
N GLY A 331 -4.72 -5.99 0.89
CA GLY A 331 -6.13 -6.18 0.60
C GLY A 331 -6.99 -6.27 1.86
N PHE A 332 -8.23 -6.73 1.69
CA PHE A 332 -9.21 -6.90 2.75
C PHE A 332 -10.20 -8.01 2.40
N HIS A 333 -10.55 -8.87 3.36
CA HIS A 333 -11.65 -9.81 3.21
C HIS A 333 -12.97 -9.10 3.50
N LEU A 334 -13.88 -9.14 2.55
CA LEU A 334 -15.25 -8.62 2.67
C LEU A 334 -16.26 -9.75 2.86
N GLY A 335 -16.05 -10.60 3.86
CA GLY A 335 -16.83 -11.80 4.09
C GLY A 335 -16.26 -13.04 3.41
N ASP A 336 -15.31 -12.88 2.49
CA ASP A 336 -14.63 -14.01 1.85
C ASP A 336 -14.06 -14.96 2.90
N LEU A 337 -14.38 -16.25 2.80
CA LEU A 337 -14.01 -17.29 3.77
C LEU A 337 -14.57 -17.06 5.18
N GLY A 338 -15.64 -16.28 5.33
CA GLY A 338 -16.18 -15.85 6.63
C GLY A 338 -15.28 -14.87 7.39
N ILE A 339 -14.36 -14.19 6.69
CA ILE A 339 -13.36 -13.30 7.27
C ILE A 339 -13.70 -11.83 6.96
N TRP A 340 -13.53 -10.97 7.96
CA TRP A 340 -13.76 -9.52 7.86
C TRP A 340 -12.56 -8.76 8.42
N THR A 341 -11.42 -8.92 7.77
CA THR A 341 -10.14 -8.29 8.14
C THR A 341 -9.09 -8.57 7.07
N LYS A 342 -7.89 -8.02 7.24
CA LYS A 342 -6.71 -8.27 6.40
C LYS A 342 -5.80 -9.40 6.93
N HIS A 343 -5.74 -9.63 8.16
CA HIS A 343 -4.74 -10.36 8.96
C HIS A 343 -4.63 -11.86 8.64
N THR A 344 -4.30 -12.22 7.40
CA THR A 344 -4.16 -13.61 6.91
C THR A 344 -3.03 -13.73 5.89
N ASN A 345 -2.69 -14.99 5.51
CA ASN A 345 -1.84 -15.27 4.34
C ASN A 345 -2.65 -15.54 3.05
N TYR A 346 -3.96 -15.30 3.03
CA TYR A 346 -4.82 -15.59 1.88
C TYR A 346 -4.80 -14.48 0.83
N GLU A 347 -5.28 -14.82 -0.39
CA GLU A 347 -5.23 -13.96 -1.57
C GLU A 347 -5.89 -12.61 -1.33
N GLN A 348 -7.09 -12.60 -0.74
CA GLN A 348 -7.88 -11.39 -0.53
C GLN A 348 -7.17 -10.33 0.35
N ALA A 349 -6.29 -10.78 1.26
CA ALA A 349 -5.53 -9.89 2.12
C ALA A 349 -4.17 -9.48 1.53
N ASN A 350 -3.57 -10.32 0.69
CA ASN A 350 -2.18 -10.12 0.27
C ASN A 350 -2.05 -9.60 -1.17
N ARG A 351 -3.02 -9.89 -2.07
CA ARG A 351 -3.03 -9.33 -3.42
C ARG A 351 -3.46 -7.86 -3.37
N ILE A 352 -2.65 -7.00 -4.00
CA ILE A 352 -2.82 -5.55 -3.96
C ILE A 352 -2.90 -4.96 -5.37
N PRO A 353 -3.60 -3.84 -5.57
CA PRO A 353 -3.42 -3.04 -6.76
C PRO A 353 -2.01 -2.44 -6.78
N LEU A 354 -1.34 -2.58 -7.92
CA LEU A 354 -0.07 -1.90 -8.22
C LEU A 354 -0.11 -1.43 -9.67
N MET A 355 0.01 -0.12 -9.86
CA MET A 355 0.08 0.52 -11.16
C MET A 355 1.26 1.50 -11.19
N ILE A 356 2.08 1.45 -12.23
CA ILE A 356 3.25 2.31 -12.38
C ILE A 356 3.21 2.97 -13.76
N ALA A 357 3.22 4.30 -13.78
CA ALA A 357 3.41 5.11 -14.97
C ALA A 357 4.77 5.82 -14.88
N ALA A 358 5.68 5.51 -15.79
CA ALA A 358 7.01 6.14 -15.89
C ALA A 358 7.18 6.65 -17.32
N PRO A 359 7.15 7.98 -17.56
CA PRO A 359 7.23 8.57 -18.90
C PRO A 359 8.44 8.06 -19.67
N GLY A 360 8.23 7.62 -20.91
CA GLY A 360 9.29 7.11 -21.78
C GLY A 360 9.79 5.69 -21.43
N VAL A 361 9.28 5.05 -20.38
CA VAL A 361 9.66 3.70 -19.95
C VAL A 361 8.47 2.74 -19.97
N THR A 362 7.38 3.14 -19.30
CA THR A 362 6.19 2.30 -19.19
C THR A 362 5.45 2.23 -20.52
N ARG A 363 5.06 1.03 -20.92
CA ARG A 363 4.14 0.82 -22.03
C ARG A 363 2.73 1.10 -21.57
N GLU A 364 2.12 2.14 -22.11
CA GLU A 364 0.75 2.56 -21.74
C GLU A 364 -0.29 1.47 -22.03
N ASN A 365 -1.40 1.49 -21.29
CA ASN A 365 -2.54 0.58 -21.40
C ASN A 365 -2.12 -0.90 -21.42
N THR A 366 -1.19 -1.27 -20.57
CA THR A 366 -0.62 -2.61 -20.56
C THR A 366 -0.85 -3.29 -19.21
N VAL A 367 -1.11 -4.57 -19.29
CA VAL A 367 -1.34 -5.45 -18.15
C VAL A 367 -0.26 -6.52 -18.14
N THR A 368 0.25 -6.85 -16.98
CA THR A 368 1.19 -7.97 -16.81
C THR A 368 0.72 -8.94 -15.73
N ARG A 369 0.99 -10.22 -15.96
CA ARG A 369 0.84 -11.28 -14.96
C ARG A 369 2.15 -11.63 -14.26
N GLN A 370 3.22 -10.87 -14.53
CA GLN A 370 4.48 -11.05 -13.80
C GLN A 370 4.29 -10.67 -12.33
N LEU A 371 4.89 -11.49 -11.47
CA LEU A 371 4.80 -11.30 -10.02
C LEU A 371 5.59 -10.08 -9.57
N ALA A 372 5.01 -9.29 -8.67
CA ALA A 372 5.64 -8.16 -8.02
C ALA A 372 5.38 -8.18 -6.51
N GLU A 373 6.29 -7.62 -5.74
CA GLU A 373 6.16 -7.41 -4.30
C GLU A 373 6.30 -5.93 -3.94
N SER A 374 5.76 -5.53 -2.79
CA SER A 374 5.92 -4.15 -2.28
C SER A 374 7.39 -3.74 -2.14
N VAL A 375 8.27 -4.65 -1.72
CA VAL A 375 9.72 -4.39 -1.57
C VAL A 375 10.41 -4.06 -2.90
N ASP A 376 9.82 -4.44 -4.05
CA ASP A 376 10.39 -4.19 -5.39
C ASP A 376 10.31 -2.71 -5.79
N ILE A 377 9.41 -1.95 -5.17
CA ILE A 377 9.18 -0.54 -5.52
C ILE A 377 10.42 0.31 -5.21
N TYR A 378 11.14 0.03 -4.12
CA TYR A 378 12.33 0.80 -3.76
C TYR A 378 13.42 0.74 -4.86
N PRO A 379 13.96 -0.43 -5.24
CA PRO A 379 14.98 -0.48 -6.31
C PRO A 379 14.42 -0.03 -7.67
N THR A 380 13.13 -0.25 -7.94
CA THR A 380 12.49 0.21 -9.18
C THR A 380 12.51 1.73 -9.32
N LEU A 381 12.11 2.45 -8.28
CA LEU A 381 12.09 3.91 -8.32
C LEU A 381 13.50 4.50 -8.39
N ALA A 382 14.47 3.90 -7.70
CA ALA A 382 15.87 4.31 -7.80
C ALA A 382 16.38 4.18 -9.25
N GLU A 383 16.14 3.03 -9.90
CA GLU A 383 16.55 2.79 -11.30
C GLU A 383 15.84 3.72 -12.27
N LEU A 384 14.51 3.90 -12.14
CA LEU A 384 13.73 4.82 -13.00
C LEU A 384 14.20 6.28 -12.88
N ALA A 385 14.66 6.68 -11.70
CA ALA A 385 15.20 8.01 -11.46
C ALA A 385 16.68 8.18 -11.92
N GLY A 386 17.29 7.13 -12.49
CA GLY A 386 18.70 7.12 -12.88
C GLY A 386 19.65 7.26 -11.69
N LEU A 387 19.22 6.83 -10.51
CA LEU A 387 20.04 6.84 -9.31
C LEU A 387 20.88 5.56 -9.22
N PRO A 388 22.01 5.56 -8.48
CA PRO A 388 22.78 4.35 -8.21
C PRO A 388 21.92 3.21 -7.65
N ILE A 389 22.39 1.98 -7.76
CA ILE A 389 21.74 0.85 -7.07
C ILE A 389 21.84 1.12 -5.55
N PRO A 390 20.71 1.08 -4.83
CA PRO A 390 20.72 1.41 -3.41
C PRO A 390 21.50 0.39 -2.59
N GLU A 391 22.58 0.83 -1.97
CA GLU A 391 23.31 0.10 -0.91
C GLU A 391 22.91 0.72 0.42
N VAL A 392 22.08 0.02 1.18
CA VAL A 392 21.46 0.52 2.40
C VAL A 392 21.73 -0.41 3.58
N PRO A 393 21.91 0.14 4.82
CA PRO A 393 22.32 -0.66 5.98
C PRO A 393 21.40 -1.82 6.33
N GLN A 394 20.09 -1.68 6.07
CA GLN A 394 19.11 -2.73 6.30
C GLN A 394 19.15 -3.86 5.24
N GLY A 395 19.84 -3.64 4.11
CA GLY A 395 19.79 -4.50 2.93
C GLY A 395 18.47 -4.36 2.16
N LEU A 396 18.46 -4.77 0.90
CA LEU A 396 17.26 -4.84 0.07
C LEU A 396 16.90 -6.30 -0.23
N ASP A 397 15.59 -6.61 -0.17
CA ASP A 397 15.03 -7.88 -0.62
C ASP A 397 14.30 -7.73 -1.98
N GLY A 398 14.00 -6.48 -2.35
CA GLY A 398 13.32 -6.13 -3.59
C GLY A 398 14.20 -6.28 -4.83
N LYS A 399 13.54 -6.49 -5.96
CA LYS A 399 14.13 -6.52 -7.30
C LYS A 399 13.51 -5.42 -8.15
N SER A 400 14.31 -4.75 -8.98
CA SER A 400 13.77 -3.73 -9.89
C SER A 400 12.76 -4.33 -10.87
N LEU A 401 11.61 -3.67 -11.00
CA LEU A 401 10.56 -3.99 -11.97
C LEU A 401 10.77 -3.29 -13.32
N VAL A 402 11.84 -2.50 -13.50
CA VAL A 402 12.10 -1.79 -14.76
C VAL A 402 12.13 -2.71 -15.98
N PRO A 403 12.69 -3.93 -15.93
CA PRO A 403 12.58 -4.87 -17.04
C PRO A 403 11.12 -5.16 -17.42
N VAL A 404 10.23 -5.36 -16.44
CA VAL A 404 8.79 -5.62 -16.66
C VAL A 404 8.09 -4.37 -17.18
N LEU A 405 8.46 -3.16 -16.71
CA LEU A 405 7.88 -1.91 -17.19
C LEU A 405 8.19 -1.65 -18.67
N ARG A 406 9.36 -2.08 -19.16
CA ARG A 406 9.77 -1.99 -20.57
C ARG A 406 9.15 -3.08 -21.44
N ASP A 407 9.07 -4.28 -20.90
CA ASP A 407 8.51 -5.45 -21.57
C ASP A 407 7.68 -6.27 -20.57
N PRO A 408 6.35 -6.20 -20.64
CA PRO A 408 5.43 -6.84 -19.68
C PRO A 408 5.56 -8.36 -19.58
N GLU A 409 6.24 -9.02 -20.52
CA GLU A 409 6.49 -10.45 -20.50
C GLU A 409 7.82 -10.82 -19.78
N GLN A 410 8.66 -9.84 -19.47
CA GLN A 410 9.91 -10.07 -18.75
C GLN A 410 9.65 -10.52 -17.32
N ARG A 411 10.36 -11.57 -16.90
CA ARG A 411 10.25 -12.12 -15.54
C ARG A 411 11.40 -11.64 -14.67
N VAL A 412 11.09 -11.03 -13.53
CA VAL A 412 12.08 -10.65 -12.50
C VAL A 412 12.04 -11.59 -11.30
N ARG A 413 10.91 -12.28 -11.08
CA ARG A 413 10.72 -13.28 -10.01
C ARG A 413 9.76 -14.38 -10.43
N ASP A 414 9.88 -15.58 -9.85
CA ASP A 414 9.01 -16.72 -10.10
C ASP A 414 8.02 -16.99 -8.95
N HIS A 415 8.13 -16.20 -7.87
CA HIS A 415 7.22 -16.21 -6.74
C HIS A 415 7.27 -14.89 -5.98
N ALA A 416 6.21 -14.61 -5.21
CA ALA A 416 6.16 -13.58 -4.17
C ALA A 416 6.26 -14.25 -2.80
N TYR A 417 6.89 -13.54 -1.86
CA TYR A 417 7.06 -13.94 -0.47
C TYR A 417 6.31 -13.01 0.46
N HIS A 418 5.49 -13.57 1.35
CA HIS A 418 4.84 -12.81 2.39
C HIS A 418 4.72 -13.61 3.69
N VAL A 419 4.43 -12.92 4.78
CA VAL A 419 4.33 -13.53 6.11
C VAL A 419 3.13 -13.01 6.88
N PHE A 420 2.68 -13.81 7.83
CA PHE A 420 1.75 -13.33 8.84
C PHE A 420 2.06 -13.99 10.20
N PRO A 421 2.44 -13.19 11.23
CA PRO A 421 2.70 -13.70 12.57
C PRO A 421 1.39 -13.90 13.34
N LYS A 422 1.29 -15.05 14.01
CA LYS A 422 0.30 -15.42 15.04
C LYS A 422 1.05 -15.99 16.23
N SER A 423 0.48 -17.00 16.92
CA SER A 423 1.20 -17.82 17.91
C SER A 423 2.44 -18.52 17.33
N VAL A 424 2.42 -18.72 16.01
CA VAL A 424 3.54 -19.16 15.18
C VAL A 424 3.64 -18.22 13.97
N LEU A 425 4.76 -18.27 13.25
CA LEU A 425 4.95 -17.49 12.03
C LEU A 425 4.42 -18.28 10.82
N GLY A 426 3.45 -17.68 10.09
CA GLY A 426 3.05 -18.13 8.77
C GLY A 426 3.96 -17.50 7.71
N ARG A 427 4.71 -18.32 6.94
CA ARG A 427 5.52 -17.88 5.81
C ARG A 427 4.94 -18.44 4.53
N ALA A 428 4.74 -17.61 3.52
CA ALA A 428 4.08 -18.01 2.29
C ALA A 428 4.93 -17.75 1.05
N ILE A 429 4.85 -18.69 0.11
CA ILE A 429 5.30 -18.55 -1.28
C ILE A 429 4.07 -18.53 -2.17
N ARG A 430 3.92 -17.49 -2.99
CA ARG A 430 2.88 -17.33 -4.00
C ARG A 430 3.51 -17.36 -5.39
N THR A 431 3.36 -18.46 -6.11
CA THR A 431 3.73 -18.56 -7.54
C THR A 431 2.57 -18.04 -8.40
N GLU A 432 2.69 -18.03 -9.71
CA GLU A 432 1.56 -17.67 -10.59
C GLU A 432 0.32 -18.57 -10.37
N ARG A 433 0.51 -19.83 -9.99
CA ARG A 433 -0.56 -20.81 -9.83
C ARG A 433 -0.82 -21.21 -8.38
N TYR A 434 0.23 -21.40 -7.58
CA TYR A 434 0.11 -22.02 -6.27
C TYR A 434 0.45 -21.07 -5.14
N ARG A 435 -0.15 -21.29 -3.98
CA ARG A 435 0.28 -20.72 -2.70
C ARG A 435 0.60 -21.85 -1.74
N LEU A 436 1.82 -21.85 -1.20
CA LEU A 436 2.23 -22.63 -0.05
C LEU A 436 2.31 -21.72 1.16
N VAL A 437 1.74 -22.14 2.29
CA VAL A 437 1.96 -21.50 3.59
C VAL A 437 2.58 -22.50 4.55
N GLU A 438 3.69 -22.14 5.17
CA GLU A 438 4.30 -22.86 6.29
C GLU A 438 3.93 -22.16 7.60
N TRP A 439 3.38 -22.89 8.54
CA TRP A 439 3.13 -22.43 9.90
C TRP A 439 4.05 -23.12 10.87
N LYS A 440 4.96 -22.36 11.49
CA LYS A 440 5.98 -22.91 12.39
C LYS A 440 6.48 -21.85 13.38
N ARG A 441 6.81 -22.24 14.61
CA ARG A 441 7.57 -21.36 15.52
C ARG A 441 8.98 -21.17 14.98
N VAL A 442 9.47 -19.95 15.08
CA VAL A 442 10.83 -19.64 14.63
C VAL A 442 11.85 -20.36 15.52
N GLY A 443 12.73 -21.13 14.87
CA GLY A 443 13.75 -21.95 15.56
C GLY A 443 13.36 -23.41 15.76
N GLU A 444 12.10 -23.80 15.56
CA GLU A 444 11.70 -25.22 15.59
C GLU A 444 12.14 -25.95 14.30
N PRO A 445 12.33 -27.29 14.39
CA PRO A 445 12.67 -28.08 13.21
C PRO A 445 11.54 -28.07 12.18
N GLU A 446 11.88 -28.38 10.92
CA GLU A 446 10.91 -28.42 9.82
C GLU A 446 9.79 -29.45 10.06
N SER A 447 10.09 -30.55 10.75
CA SER A 447 9.10 -31.58 11.14
C SER A 447 7.96 -31.06 12.05
N ALA A 448 8.12 -29.92 12.68
CA ALA A 448 7.09 -29.26 13.50
C ALA A 448 6.18 -28.34 12.67
N ALA A 449 6.45 -28.18 11.36
CA ALA A 449 5.67 -27.30 10.51
C ALA A 449 4.35 -27.95 10.07
N VAL A 450 3.31 -27.10 9.96
CA VAL A 450 2.04 -27.45 9.30
C VAL A 450 1.93 -26.64 8.02
N TYR A 451 1.41 -27.24 6.95
CA TYR A 451 1.37 -26.64 5.63
C TYR A 451 -0.05 -26.46 5.09
N GLU A 452 -0.22 -25.39 4.35
CA GLU A 452 -1.37 -25.19 3.44
C GLU A 452 -0.85 -25.10 2.02
N LEU A 453 -1.56 -25.71 1.06
CA LEU A 453 -1.31 -25.59 -0.37
C LEU A 453 -2.60 -25.33 -1.10
N TYR A 454 -2.63 -24.27 -1.92
CA TYR A 454 -3.78 -23.88 -2.72
C TYR A 454 -3.41 -23.72 -4.19
N ASP A 455 -4.36 -24.11 -5.09
CA ASP A 455 -4.20 -24.07 -6.55
C ASP A 455 -5.20 -23.07 -7.15
N TYR A 456 -4.72 -21.92 -7.58
CA TYR A 456 -5.54 -20.85 -8.19
C TYR A 456 -5.91 -21.09 -9.67
N ALA A 457 -5.46 -22.19 -10.28
CA ALA A 457 -6.01 -22.63 -11.56
C ALA A 457 -7.38 -23.30 -11.40
N THR A 458 -7.71 -23.80 -10.20
CA THR A 458 -8.99 -24.47 -9.92
C THR A 458 -10.02 -23.56 -9.26
N SER A 459 -9.58 -22.57 -8.51
CA SER A 459 -10.45 -21.57 -7.84
C SER A 459 -9.69 -20.28 -7.60
N PRO A 460 -10.31 -19.10 -7.80
CA PRO A 460 -9.69 -17.81 -7.48
C PRO A 460 -9.55 -17.54 -5.98
N VAL A 461 -10.18 -18.35 -5.13
CA VAL A 461 -10.12 -18.29 -3.67
C VAL A 461 -9.67 -19.63 -3.09
N GLU A 462 -9.16 -19.61 -1.89
CA GLU A 462 -8.73 -20.81 -1.16
C GLU A 462 -9.96 -21.64 -0.72
N THR A 463 -10.19 -22.79 -1.36
CA THR A 463 -11.34 -23.64 -1.07
C THR A 463 -10.99 -24.92 -0.32
N ARG A 464 -9.81 -25.51 -0.62
CA ARG A 464 -9.36 -26.76 -0.04
C ARG A 464 -7.84 -26.81 0.06
N ASN A 465 -7.35 -27.22 1.21
CA ASN A 465 -5.92 -27.45 1.43
C ASN A 465 -5.46 -28.74 0.79
N LEU A 466 -4.58 -28.65 -0.20
CA LEU A 466 -4.04 -29.77 -0.99
C LEU A 466 -2.71 -30.30 -0.43
N ALA A 467 -2.20 -29.78 0.69
CA ALA A 467 -0.85 -30.09 1.16
C ALA A 467 -0.63 -31.60 1.42
N SER A 468 -1.63 -32.32 1.94
CA SER A 468 -1.54 -33.77 2.16
C SER A 468 -1.67 -34.60 0.89
N GLU A 469 -2.30 -34.05 -0.16
CA GLU A 469 -2.53 -34.75 -1.43
C GLU A 469 -1.39 -34.56 -2.43
N GLN A 470 -0.61 -33.46 -2.27
CA GLN A 470 0.47 -33.09 -3.18
C GLN A 470 1.82 -32.87 -2.46
N PRO A 471 2.33 -33.89 -1.72
CA PRO A 471 3.53 -33.73 -0.89
C PRO A 471 4.79 -33.39 -1.69
N GLU A 472 4.91 -33.86 -2.92
CA GLU A 472 6.04 -33.54 -3.80
C GLU A 472 6.06 -32.05 -4.18
N LEU A 473 4.89 -31.47 -4.50
CA LEU A 473 4.76 -30.06 -4.80
C LEU A 473 5.04 -29.19 -3.56
N VAL A 474 4.57 -29.63 -2.40
CA VAL A 474 4.90 -28.97 -1.11
C VAL A 474 6.42 -28.91 -0.97
N GLU A 475 7.15 -30.02 -1.16
CA GLU A 475 8.61 -30.05 -1.03
C GLU A 475 9.31 -29.12 -2.06
N GLN A 476 8.84 -29.08 -3.30
CA GLN A 476 9.37 -28.16 -4.32
C GLN A 476 9.20 -26.68 -3.91
N LEU A 477 8.03 -26.31 -3.38
CA LEU A 477 7.77 -24.93 -2.96
C LEU A 477 8.51 -24.57 -1.65
N LYS A 478 8.72 -25.53 -0.75
CA LYS A 478 9.57 -25.36 0.43
C LYS A 478 11.01 -24.99 0.08
N GLN A 479 11.55 -25.48 -1.02
CA GLN A 479 12.90 -25.10 -1.49
C GLN A 479 12.98 -23.59 -1.74
N ARG A 480 11.91 -22.98 -2.32
CA ARG A 480 11.85 -21.53 -2.49
C ARG A 480 11.77 -20.81 -1.13
N LEU A 481 10.98 -21.34 -0.21
CA LEU A 481 10.80 -20.76 1.12
C LEU A 481 12.12 -20.73 1.95
N ARG A 482 13.01 -21.72 1.73
CA ARG A 482 14.34 -21.79 2.36
C ARG A 482 15.25 -20.61 1.98
N ALA A 483 15.01 -19.95 0.84
CA ALA A 483 15.74 -18.74 0.44
C ALA A 483 15.42 -17.51 1.29
N TYR A 484 14.38 -17.57 2.13
CA TYR A 484 13.93 -16.47 2.99
C TYR A 484 14.11 -16.81 4.49
N PRO A 485 15.32 -16.69 5.01
CA PRO A 485 15.56 -16.96 6.42
C PRO A 485 14.88 -15.92 7.30
N VAL A 486 14.40 -16.33 8.47
CA VAL A 486 13.90 -15.42 9.49
C VAL A 486 15.08 -14.90 10.29
N LEU A 487 15.58 -13.73 9.92
CA LEU A 487 16.74 -13.10 10.58
C LEU A 487 16.35 -12.46 11.91
N ARG A 488 15.10 -11.99 12.03
CA ARG A 488 14.53 -11.42 13.26
C ARG A 488 13.17 -12.06 13.55
N ARG A 489 12.93 -12.40 14.80
CA ARG A 489 11.67 -13.00 15.27
C ARG A 489 10.59 -11.93 15.40
N PRO A 490 9.28 -12.33 15.25
CA PRO A 490 8.16 -11.48 15.56
C PRO A 490 8.11 -11.05 17.03
#